data_37647e5b713d2964003c74e64b3ba218
#
_entry.id   37647e5b713d2964003c74e64b3ba218
#
_cell.length_a   1.000
_cell.length_b   1.000
_cell.length_c   1.000
_cell.angle_alpha   90.00
_cell.angle_beta   90.00
_cell.angle_gamma   90.00
#
_symmetry.space_group_name_H-M   'P 1'
#
loop_
_entity.id
_entity.type
_entity.pdbx_description
1 polymer ?
#
loop_
_entity_poly.entity_id
_entity_poly.type
_entity_poly.pdbx_seq_one_letter_code
_entity_poly.pdbx_strand_id
1 'polypeptide(L)'
;MXKKSLYKYLLLRSTGDMHKAKSPTIMTRVTNNVYLGNYKNAMDAPSSEVKFKYVLNLTMDKYTLPNSNINIIHIPLVDDTTTDISKYFDNVTAFLSKCDQRNEPVLVHCAAGVNRSGAMILAYLMSKNKESSPMLYFLYVYHSMRDLRGAFVENPSFKRQIIEKYVIDKN
;
A
#
# COMPACT_ATOMS: atom_id res chain seq x y z
N MET A 1 1.65 17.06 -22.42
CA MET A 1 2.70 16.92 -21.40
C MET A 1 3.43 15.58 -21.55
N UNK A 2 4.68 15.53 -21.62
CA UNK A 2 5.29 14.50 -21.82
C UNK A 2 5.23 13.78 -20.73
N LYS A 3 5.55 12.67 -20.97
CA LYS A 3 5.55 11.72 -19.87
C LYS A 3 6.56 12.09 -18.79
N LYS A 4 7.75 12.53 -19.22
CA LYS A 4 8.76 12.94 -18.24
C LYS A 4 8.31 14.14 -17.41
N SER A 5 7.68 15.10 -18.06
CA SER A 5 7.21 16.30 -17.35
C SER A 5 6.08 15.95 -16.39
N LEU A 6 5.16 15.10 -16.83
CA LEU A 6 4.07 14.66 -15.97
C LEU A 6 4.61 13.90 -14.75
N TYR A 7 5.56 13.03 -15.00
CA TYR A 7 6.17 12.25 -13.94
C TYR A 7 6.86 13.16 -12.90
N LYS A 8 7.65 14.12 -13.38
CA LYS A 8 8.31 15.05 -12.48
C LYS A 8 7.31 15.87 -11.68
N TYR A 9 6.24 16.32 -12.35
CA TYR A 9 5.20 17.09 -11.68
C TYR A 9 4.55 16.29 -10.56
N LEU A 10 4.19 15.04 -10.85
CA LEU A 10 3.52 14.23 -9.86
C LEU A 10 4.44 13.88 -8.70
N LEU A 11 5.72 13.62 -8.98
CA LEU A 11 6.68 13.37 -7.91
C LEU A 11 6.80 14.58 -7.00
N LEU A 12 6.94 15.75 -7.60
CA LEU A 12 7.07 16.97 -6.82
C LEU A 12 5.84 17.23 -5.97
N ARG A 13 4.65 17.08 -6.56
CA ARG A 13 3.41 17.34 -5.83
C ARG A 13 3.15 16.32 -4.76
N SER A 14 3.71 15.13 -4.86
CA SER A 14 3.47 14.07 -3.89
C SER A 14 4.58 13.90 -2.87
N THR A 15 5.70 14.63 -2.99
CA THR A 15 6.75 14.50 -1.99
C THR A 15 6.38 15.13 -0.66
N GLY A 16 5.71 16.28 -0.70
CA GLY A 16 5.27 16.92 0.53
C GLY A 16 6.41 17.22 1.47
N ASP A 17 6.05 17.46 2.70
CA ASP A 17 7.02 17.75 3.76
C ASP A 17 7.32 16.47 4.53
N MET A 18 8.22 15.68 4.00
CA MET A 18 8.52 14.36 4.55
C MET A 18 9.13 14.44 5.94
N HIS A 19 9.80 15.52 6.25
CA HIS A 19 10.48 15.62 7.54
C HIS A 19 9.52 15.67 8.71
N LYS A 20 8.29 16.08 8.46
CA LYS A 20 7.30 16.21 9.51
C LYS A 20 6.34 15.01 9.58
N ALA A 21 6.44 14.10 8.64
CA ALA A 21 5.54 12.95 8.63
C ALA A 21 6.05 11.89 9.60
N LYS A 22 5.20 11.44 10.49
CA LYS A 22 5.54 10.42 11.45
C LYS A 22 5.11 9.06 10.96
N SER A 23 5.85 8.02 11.33
CA SER A 23 5.43 6.67 11.04
C SER A 23 4.15 6.34 11.78
N PRO A 24 3.20 5.72 11.11
CA PRO A 24 1.92 5.40 11.75
C PRO A 24 2.08 4.30 12.80
N THR A 25 1.32 4.39 13.88
CA THR A 25 1.36 3.38 14.93
C THR A 25 0.14 2.48 14.90
N ILE A 26 -0.98 2.97 14.39
CA ILE A 26 -2.20 2.17 14.32
C ILE A 26 -2.47 1.79 12.88
N MET A 27 -3.18 0.69 12.70
CA MET A 27 -3.55 0.30 11.36
C MET A 27 -4.69 1.17 10.85
N THR A 28 -4.78 1.28 9.54
CA THR A 28 -5.80 2.08 8.85
C THR A 28 -6.72 1.16 8.06
N ARG A 29 -8.02 1.33 8.23
CA ARG A 29 -8.99 0.64 7.39
C ARG A 29 -9.08 1.39 6.07
N VAL A 30 -8.69 0.72 4.99
CA VAL A 30 -8.61 1.34 3.67
C VAL A 30 -9.91 1.16 2.90
N THR A 31 -10.42 -0.06 2.90
CA THR A 31 -11.72 -0.39 2.35
C THR A 31 -12.47 -1.19 3.41
N ASN A 32 -13.62 -1.74 3.07
CA ASN A 32 -14.36 -2.52 4.05
C ASN A 32 -13.55 -3.69 4.60
N ASN A 33 -12.65 -4.26 3.80
CA ASN A 33 -11.94 -5.45 4.23
C ASN A 33 -10.42 -5.34 4.14
N VAL A 34 -9.89 -4.25 3.60
CA VAL A 34 -8.45 -4.12 3.42
C VAL A 34 -7.90 -3.11 4.42
N TYR A 35 -6.91 -3.55 5.20
CA TYR A 35 -6.27 -2.75 6.23
C TYR A 35 -4.79 -2.61 5.93
N LEU A 36 -4.22 -1.49 6.32
CA LEU A 36 -2.80 -1.18 6.16
C LEU A 36 -2.17 -1.01 7.53
N GLY A 37 -1.06 -1.71 7.78
CA GLY A 37 -0.43 -1.62 9.09
C GLY A 37 1.07 -1.84 9.05
N ASN A 38 1.64 -1.88 10.26
CA ASN A 38 3.06 -2.10 10.47
C ASN A 38 3.28 -3.51 11.07
N TYR A 39 4.54 -3.80 11.39
CA TYR A 39 4.88 -5.12 11.91
C TYR A 39 4.15 -5.42 13.22
N LYS A 40 4.09 -4.44 14.13
CA LYS A 40 3.41 -4.66 15.40
C LYS A 40 1.93 -4.94 15.19
N ASN A 41 1.29 -4.22 14.27
CA ASN A 41 -0.11 -4.50 13.95
C ASN A 41 -0.30 -5.93 13.52
N ALA A 42 0.64 -6.47 12.72
CA ALA A 42 0.54 -7.86 12.29
C ALA A 42 0.70 -8.83 13.46
N MET A 43 1.65 -8.54 14.35
CA MET A 43 1.84 -9.41 15.51
C MET A 43 0.62 -9.41 16.42
N ASP A 44 -0.08 -8.28 16.49
CA ASP A 44 -1.29 -8.15 17.30
C ASP A 44 -2.55 -8.62 16.58
N ALA A 45 -2.45 -9.02 15.32
CA ALA A 45 -3.63 -9.37 14.52
C ALA A 45 -4.49 -10.48 15.17
N PRO A 46 -3.91 -11.53 15.76
CA PRO A 46 -4.77 -12.55 16.36
C PRO A 46 -5.67 -12.05 17.48
N SER A 47 -5.29 -10.97 18.17
CA SER A 47 -6.10 -10.42 19.25
C SER A 47 -6.89 -9.19 18.81
N SER A 48 -6.88 -8.85 17.54
CA SER A 48 -7.60 -7.70 17.02
C SER A 48 -9.10 -7.92 17.07
N GLU A 49 -9.85 -6.83 17.19
CA GLU A 49 -11.30 -6.88 17.05
C GLU A 49 -11.69 -7.27 15.62
N VAL A 50 -10.89 -6.87 14.65
CA VAL A 50 -11.09 -7.31 13.27
C VAL A 50 -10.65 -8.75 13.17
N LYS A 51 -11.54 -9.61 12.67
CA LYS A 51 -11.21 -11.03 12.53
C LYS A 51 -10.57 -11.25 11.17
N PHE A 52 -9.26 -11.03 11.11
CA PHE A 52 -8.52 -11.15 9.87
C PHE A 52 -8.52 -12.59 9.36
N LYS A 53 -8.83 -12.76 8.08
CA LYS A 53 -8.62 -14.04 7.42
C LYS A 53 -7.22 -14.17 6.89
N TYR A 54 -6.64 -13.06 6.43
CA TYR A 54 -5.33 -13.04 5.81
C TYR A 54 -4.45 -11.95 6.41
N VAL A 55 -3.17 -12.22 6.43
CA VAL A 55 -2.14 -11.20 6.62
C VAL A 55 -1.19 -11.30 5.43
N LEU A 56 -1.00 -10.20 4.73
CA LEU A 56 -0.03 -10.13 3.62
C LEU A 56 1.24 -9.50 4.18
N ASN A 57 2.25 -10.35 4.35
CA ASN A 57 3.53 -9.97 4.94
C ASN A 57 4.50 -9.59 3.83
N LEU A 58 4.87 -8.32 3.77
CA LEU A 58 5.77 -7.82 2.73
C LEU A 58 7.19 -7.57 3.27
N THR A 59 7.47 -8.03 4.50
CA THR A 59 8.82 -7.91 5.05
C THR A 59 9.69 -9.07 4.58
N MET A 60 10.98 -8.96 4.85
CA MET A 60 11.90 -10.06 4.59
C MET A 60 11.79 -11.16 5.63
N ASP A 61 11.18 -10.88 6.77
CA ASP A 61 11.11 -11.82 7.89
C ASP A 61 9.92 -12.74 7.75
N LYS A 62 10.18 -14.04 7.74
CA LYS A 62 9.12 -15.04 7.78
C LYS A 62 8.74 -15.32 9.23
N TYR A 63 7.44 -15.42 9.49
CA TYR A 63 6.98 -15.67 10.86
C TYR A 63 5.68 -16.45 10.81
N THR A 64 5.27 -16.94 11.98
CA THR A 64 3.97 -17.57 12.15
C THR A 64 3.17 -16.80 13.20
N LEU A 65 1.86 -17.00 13.19
CA LEU A 65 0.97 -16.42 14.20
C LEU A 65 0.30 -17.59 14.93
N PRO A 66 0.95 -18.09 15.98
CA PRO A 66 0.42 -19.27 16.66
C PRO A 66 -0.93 -19.00 17.30
N ASN A 67 -1.72 -20.06 17.42
CA ASN A 67 -3.06 -20.01 18.02
C ASN A 67 -4.00 -19.10 17.27
N SER A 68 -3.85 -19.03 15.94
CA SER A 68 -4.76 -18.23 15.14
C SER A 68 -5.09 -19.00 13.86
N ASN A 69 -6.21 -18.63 13.25
CA ASN A 69 -6.62 -19.19 11.96
C ASN A 69 -6.27 -18.26 10.80
N ILE A 70 -5.41 -17.29 11.05
CA ILE A 70 -5.04 -16.33 10.02
C ILE A 70 -4.09 -17.00 9.03
N ASN A 71 -4.39 -16.85 7.75
CA ASN A 71 -3.52 -17.31 6.66
C ASN A 71 -2.51 -16.24 6.33
N ILE A 72 -1.24 -16.56 6.42
CA ILE A 72 -0.17 -15.60 6.12
C ILE A 72 0.31 -15.83 4.69
N ILE A 73 0.27 -14.77 3.90
CA ILE A 73 0.82 -14.77 2.55
C ILE A 73 2.09 -13.94 2.61
N HIS A 74 3.20 -14.50 2.17
CA HIS A 74 4.50 -13.84 2.32
C HIS A 74 5.10 -13.50 0.95
N ILE A 75 5.32 -12.21 0.72
CA ILE A 75 6.05 -11.72 -0.44
C ILE A 75 7.23 -10.92 0.11
N PRO A 76 8.41 -11.53 0.22
CA PRO A 76 9.55 -10.82 0.82
C PRO A 76 10.05 -9.72 -0.12
N LEU A 77 10.01 -8.49 0.35
CA LEU A 77 10.44 -7.32 -0.41
C LEU A 77 11.44 -6.51 0.40
N VAL A 78 12.38 -5.91 -0.30
CA VAL A 78 13.34 -4.99 0.29
C VAL A 78 12.86 -3.57 0.05
N ASP A 79 12.89 -2.74 1.09
CA ASP A 79 12.51 -1.33 0.98
C ASP A 79 13.73 -0.53 0.56
N ASP A 80 13.97 -0.49 -0.73
CA ASP A 80 15.07 0.31 -1.27
C ASP A 80 14.66 0.87 -2.63
N THR A 81 15.58 1.51 -3.32
CA THR A 81 15.26 2.15 -4.59
C THR A 81 15.52 1.27 -5.80
N THR A 82 15.99 0.03 -5.58
CA THR A 82 16.26 -0.90 -6.68
C THR A 82 15.23 -2.01 -6.82
N THR A 83 14.38 -2.19 -5.82
CA THR A 83 13.38 -3.27 -5.84
C THR A 83 12.30 -2.98 -6.87
N ASP A 84 12.04 -3.95 -7.73
CA ASP A 84 10.93 -3.88 -8.69
C ASP A 84 9.67 -4.39 -8.01
N ILE A 85 8.98 -3.48 -7.32
CA ILE A 85 7.76 -3.85 -6.63
C ILE A 85 6.59 -3.99 -7.60
N SER A 86 6.69 -3.34 -8.77
CA SER A 86 5.58 -3.31 -9.72
C SER A 86 5.23 -4.68 -10.27
N LYS A 87 6.16 -5.60 -10.29
CA LYS A 87 5.87 -6.93 -10.83
C LYS A 87 4.88 -7.70 -9.98
N TYR A 88 4.62 -7.26 -8.77
CA TYR A 88 3.63 -7.88 -7.89
C TYR A 88 2.28 -7.16 -7.89
N PHE A 89 2.20 -5.99 -8.54
CA PHE A 89 0.98 -5.17 -8.43
C PHE A 89 -0.27 -5.90 -8.92
N ASP A 90 -0.18 -6.54 -10.09
CA ASP A 90 -1.39 -7.17 -10.63
C ASP A 90 -1.90 -8.30 -9.73
N ASN A 91 -1.00 -9.14 -9.25
CA ASN A 91 -1.41 -10.26 -8.40
C ASN A 91 -1.95 -9.77 -7.06
N VAL A 92 -1.28 -8.77 -6.46
CA VAL A 92 -1.71 -8.28 -5.16
C VAL A 92 -3.04 -7.54 -5.27
N THR A 93 -3.21 -6.68 -6.28
CA THR A 93 -4.46 -5.95 -6.40
C THR A 93 -5.62 -6.89 -6.70
N ALA A 94 -5.39 -7.93 -7.49
CA ALA A 94 -6.43 -8.94 -7.73
C ALA A 94 -6.81 -9.67 -6.44
N PHE A 95 -5.82 -10.01 -5.63
CA PHE A 95 -6.07 -10.68 -4.35
C PHE A 95 -6.87 -9.77 -3.42
N LEU A 96 -6.48 -8.50 -3.30
CA LEU A 96 -7.18 -7.57 -2.41
C LEU A 96 -8.61 -7.33 -2.88
N SER A 97 -8.81 -7.28 -4.20
CA SER A 97 -10.16 -7.15 -4.74
C SER A 97 -11.03 -8.33 -4.35
N LYS A 98 -10.48 -9.54 -4.40
CA LYS A 98 -11.23 -10.72 -3.97
C LYS A 98 -11.54 -10.66 -2.48
N CYS A 99 -10.62 -10.17 -1.66
CA CYS A 99 -10.89 -10.03 -0.24
C CYS A 99 -12.10 -9.12 0.00
N ASP A 100 -12.15 -8.00 -0.72
CA ASP A 100 -13.30 -7.10 -0.58
C ASP A 100 -14.58 -7.75 -1.08
N GLN A 101 -14.51 -8.45 -2.22
CA GLN A 101 -15.71 -9.09 -2.77
C GLN A 101 -16.26 -10.17 -1.84
N ARG A 102 -15.39 -10.87 -1.16
CA ARG A 102 -15.78 -12.01 -0.32
C ARG A 102 -15.95 -11.64 1.15
N ASN A 103 -15.77 -10.38 1.50
CA ASN A 103 -15.80 -9.92 2.89
C ASN A 103 -14.82 -10.70 3.76
N GLU A 104 -13.59 -10.82 3.28
CA GLU A 104 -12.53 -11.52 3.99
C GLU A 104 -11.46 -10.50 4.41
N PRO A 105 -11.44 -10.08 5.66
CA PRO A 105 -10.50 -9.03 6.07
C PRO A 105 -9.05 -9.44 5.91
N VAL A 106 -8.25 -8.52 5.40
CA VAL A 106 -6.83 -8.73 5.16
C VAL A 106 -6.04 -7.54 5.69
N LEU A 107 -4.95 -7.82 6.38
CA LEU A 107 -3.99 -6.81 6.82
C LEU A 107 -2.77 -6.87 5.92
N VAL A 108 -2.49 -5.77 5.24
CA VAL A 108 -1.29 -5.62 4.41
C VAL A 108 -0.28 -4.85 5.24
N HIS A 109 0.91 -5.44 5.44
CA HIS A 109 1.89 -4.77 6.31
C HIS A 109 3.32 -4.94 5.82
N CYS A 110 4.19 -4.09 6.32
CA CYS A 110 5.63 -4.24 6.21
C CYS A 110 6.21 -3.89 7.58
N ALA A 111 7.43 -3.38 7.64
CA ALA A 111 8.00 -3.06 8.97
C ALA A 111 7.33 -1.82 9.55
N ALA A 112 7.42 -0.70 8.87
CA ALA A 112 6.90 0.59 9.38
C ALA A 112 5.47 0.89 8.92
N GLY A 113 4.93 0.15 7.97
CA GLY A 113 3.62 0.45 7.42
C GLY A 113 3.62 1.68 6.52
N VAL A 114 4.74 1.97 5.89
CA VAL A 114 4.91 3.19 5.11
C VAL A 114 5.13 2.90 3.63
N ASN A 115 6.18 2.16 3.29
CA ASN A 115 6.62 2.09 1.90
C ASN A 115 6.15 0.86 1.15
N ARG A 116 6.55 -0.35 1.58
CA ARG A 116 6.19 -1.57 0.85
C ARG A 116 4.69 -1.80 0.92
N SER A 117 4.14 -1.78 2.12
CA SER A 117 2.71 -1.98 2.28
C SER A 117 1.93 -0.79 1.73
N GLY A 118 2.44 0.43 1.96
CA GLY A 118 1.80 1.60 1.39
C GLY A 118 1.71 1.56 -0.11
N ALA A 119 2.79 1.09 -0.77
CA ALA A 119 2.79 0.99 -2.23
C ALA A 119 1.74 0.02 -2.73
N MET A 120 1.59 -1.13 -2.06
CA MET A 120 0.55 -2.09 -2.48
C MET A 120 -0.85 -1.53 -2.28
N ILE A 121 -1.06 -0.81 -1.18
CA ILE A 121 -2.36 -0.18 -0.94
C ILE A 121 -2.63 0.90 -1.99
N LEU A 122 -1.62 1.72 -2.30
CA LEU A 122 -1.80 2.77 -3.30
C LEU A 122 -2.09 2.14 -4.66
N ALA A 123 -1.37 1.08 -5.02
CA ALA A 123 -1.66 0.35 -6.26
C ALA A 123 -3.10 -0.16 -6.28
N TYR A 124 -3.55 -0.71 -5.16
CA TYR A 124 -4.92 -1.23 -5.08
C TYR A 124 -5.94 -0.13 -5.30
N LEU A 125 -5.76 1.00 -4.61
CA LEU A 125 -6.69 2.11 -4.76
C LEU A 125 -6.69 2.66 -6.18
N MET A 126 -5.49 2.77 -6.78
CA MET A 126 -5.40 3.24 -8.16
C MET A 126 -6.07 2.26 -9.13
N SER A 127 -5.96 0.96 -8.87
CA SER A 127 -6.55 -0.04 -9.75
C SER A 127 -8.08 0.02 -9.74
N LYS A 128 -8.66 0.58 -8.69
CA LYS A 128 -10.14 0.69 -8.58
C LYS A 128 -10.68 1.93 -9.26
N ASN A 129 -9.82 2.85 -9.67
CA ASN A 129 -10.28 4.08 -10.28
C ASN A 129 -10.80 3.82 -11.69
N LYS A 130 -12.05 4.13 -11.93
CA LYS A 130 -12.66 3.88 -13.23
C LYS A 130 -13.17 5.13 -13.92
N GLU A 131 -13.34 6.23 -13.20
CA GLU A 131 -14.06 7.39 -13.71
C GLU A 131 -13.29 8.68 -13.64
N SER A 132 -12.29 8.78 -12.78
CA SER A 132 -11.55 10.01 -12.59
C SER A 132 -10.29 10.04 -13.42
N SER A 133 -9.78 11.26 -13.68
CA SER A 133 -8.46 11.40 -14.26
C SER A 133 -7.44 10.66 -13.38
N PRO A 134 -6.62 9.78 -13.96
CA PRO A 134 -5.64 9.08 -13.13
C PRO A 134 -4.71 10.02 -12.37
N MET A 135 -4.30 11.13 -13.00
CA MET A 135 -3.41 12.07 -12.33
C MET A 135 -4.09 12.71 -11.12
N LEU A 136 -5.30 13.20 -11.29
CA LEU A 136 -6.01 13.85 -10.18
C LEU A 136 -6.35 12.83 -9.10
N TYR A 137 -6.74 11.64 -9.49
CA TYR A 137 -7.06 10.60 -8.52
C TYR A 137 -5.82 10.21 -7.72
N PHE A 138 -4.66 10.09 -8.38
CA PHE A 138 -3.43 9.79 -7.68
C PHE A 138 -3.15 10.83 -6.60
N LEU A 139 -3.22 12.11 -6.96
CA LEU A 139 -2.94 13.16 -5.99
C LEU A 139 -3.95 13.13 -4.84
N TYR A 140 -5.20 12.93 -5.17
CA TYR A 140 -6.24 12.84 -4.13
C TYR A 140 -5.97 11.70 -3.17
N VAL A 141 -5.75 10.50 -3.70
CA VAL A 141 -5.55 9.32 -2.85
C VAL A 141 -4.27 9.46 -2.03
N TYR A 142 -3.20 9.90 -2.67
CA TYR A 142 -1.92 10.01 -1.99
C TYR A 142 -2.01 10.97 -0.79
N HIS A 143 -2.54 12.16 -1.04
CA HIS A 143 -2.62 13.15 0.04
C HIS A 143 -3.64 12.79 1.08
N SER A 144 -4.75 12.14 0.69
CA SER A 144 -5.72 11.68 1.66
C SER A 144 -5.11 10.65 2.62
N MET A 145 -4.31 9.73 2.08
CA MET A 145 -3.67 8.72 2.91
C MET A 145 -2.63 9.34 3.84
N ARG A 146 -1.87 10.32 3.34
CA ARG A 146 -0.91 11.01 4.19
C ARG A 146 -1.61 11.78 5.32
N ASP A 147 -2.71 12.43 5.00
CA ASP A 147 -3.47 13.14 6.03
C ASP A 147 -3.99 12.19 7.08
N LEU A 148 -4.42 11.02 6.66
CA LEU A 148 -5.03 10.05 7.57
C LEU A 148 -3.98 9.35 8.44
N ARG A 149 -2.83 9.01 7.87
CA ARG A 149 -1.86 8.12 8.52
C ARG A 149 -0.59 8.82 8.99
N GLY A 150 -0.12 9.81 8.27
CA GLY A 150 1.23 10.34 8.39
C GLY A 150 2.06 9.89 7.21
N ALA A 151 3.26 9.36 7.45
CA ALA A 151 4.14 8.92 6.37
C ALA A 151 3.47 7.84 5.52
N PHE A 152 3.56 7.97 4.20
CA PHE A 152 2.89 7.06 3.28
C PHE A 152 3.62 7.10 1.94
N VAL A 153 4.17 5.96 1.54
CA VAL A 153 4.91 5.79 0.28
C VAL A 153 5.91 6.92 0.08
N GLU A 154 6.89 6.96 0.98
CA GLU A 154 7.96 7.95 0.90
C GLU A 154 9.08 7.49 -0.03
N ASN A 155 9.18 6.19 -0.30
CA ASN A 155 10.18 5.62 -1.19
C ASN A 155 9.95 6.14 -2.60
N PRO A 156 10.87 6.95 -3.17
CA PRO A 156 10.59 7.58 -4.47
C PRO A 156 10.54 6.57 -5.61
N SER A 157 11.26 5.46 -5.52
CA SER A 157 11.20 4.45 -6.56
C SER A 157 9.84 3.77 -6.59
N PHE A 158 9.28 3.44 -5.42
CA PHE A 158 7.96 2.83 -5.37
C PHE A 158 6.90 3.81 -5.88
N LYS A 159 7.03 5.07 -5.52
CA LYS A 159 6.10 6.08 -6.01
C LYS A 159 6.16 6.20 -7.53
N ARG A 160 7.39 6.20 -8.07
CA ARG A 160 7.58 6.26 -9.52
C ARG A 160 6.91 5.08 -10.21
N GLN A 161 7.08 3.87 -9.66
CA GLN A 161 6.52 2.68 -10.29
C GLN A 161 5.00 2.73 -10.33
N ILE A 162 4.39 3.26 -9.27
CA ILE A 162 2.94 3.43 -9.23
C ILE A 162 2.49 4.46 -10.27
N ILE A 163 3.18 5.60 -10.32
CA ILE A 163 2.82 6.65 -11.28
C ILE A 163 2.95 6.12 -12.71
N GLU A 164 4.03 5.41 -13.00
CA GLU A 164 4.21 4.86 -14.34
C GLU A 164 3.07 3.93 -14.73
N LYS A 165 2.73 2.99 -13.84
CA LYS A 165 1.73 1.99 -14.20
C LYS A 165 0.32 2.56 -14.23
N TYR A 166 -0.06 3.36 -13.24
CA TYR A 166 -1.45 3.73 -13.06
C TYR A 166 -1.81 5.12 -13.56
N VAL A 167 -0.82 5.96 -13.85
CA VAL A 167 -1.08 7.30 -14.35
C VAL A 167 -0.57 7.43 -15.78
N ILE A 168 0.71 7.15 -15.99
CA ILE A 168 1.32 7.40 -17.30
C ILE A 168 0.89 6.36 -18.33
N ASP A 169 1.00 5.08 -17.97
CA ASP A 169 0.71 4.01 -18.92
C ASP A 169 -0.79 3.82 -19.16
N LYS A 170 -1.64 4.39 -18.30
CA LYS A 170 -3.09 4.33 -18.50
C LYS A 170 -3.57 5.34 -19.53
N ASN A 171 -2.76 6.35 -19.81
CA ASN A 171 -3.11 7.35 -20.82
C ASN A 171 -2.54 6.96 -22.18
#